data_c864d8d3b4eded538b34c5749df8e70f
#
_entry.id   c864d8d3b4eded538b34c5749df8e70f
#
_cell.length_a   1.000
_cell.length_b   1.000
_cell.length_c   1.000
_cell.angle_alpha   90.00
_cell.angle_beta   90.00
_cell.angle_gamma   90.00
#
_symmetry.space_group_name_H-M   'P 1'
#
loop_
_entity.id
_entity.type
_entity.pdbx_description
1 polymer ?
#
loop_
_entity_poly.entity_id
_entity_poly.type
_entity_poly.pdbx_seq_one_letter_code
_entity_poly.pdbx_strand_id
1 'polypeptide(L)'
;RRQRQMCIRDRDNKMKRIFLMGYMGAGKTTVGKKLSKQLNLSFIDLDYYIEGRYHKEIRQLFAERGEDAFRDIERRMLHEVASFEDVLVSTGGGTPCFFDNMEFMNEAGTTVYLKVSVDELANRLEVCKQTRPVLQNRSGEELKQFIADNLANRRPFYEQAQIVFDAEQMMTEQDIQTITDLSLIH
;
A
#
# COMPACT_ATOMS: atom_id res chain seq x y z
N ARG A 1 -30.79 29.03 8.44
CA ARG A 1 -30.78 27.90 7.47
C ARG A 1 -29.57 27.92 6.51
N ARG A 2 -29.10 29.10 6.05
CA ARG A 2 -27.90 29.21 5.17
C ARG A 2 -26.58 28.81 5.82
N GLN A 3 -26.36 29.07 7.10
CA GLN A 3 -25.13 28.74 7.81
C GLN A 3 -24.98 27.22 8.06
N ARG A 4 -26.07 26.47 8.26
CA ARG A 4 -26.00 24.99 8.42
C ARG A 4 -25.68 24.27 7.11
N GLN A 5 -26.07 24.84 5.95
CA GLN A 5 -25.74 24.26 4.64
C GLN A 5 -24.28 24.53 4.22
N MET A 6 -23.68 25.65 4.68
CA MET A 6 -22.24 25.93 4.45
C MET A 6 -21.33 24.93 5.22
N CYS A 7 -21.67 24.59 6.46
CA CYS A 7 -20.87 23.63 7.26
C CYS A 7 -20.91 22.20 6.72
N ILE A 8 -21.91 21.81 5.94
CA ILE A 8 -21.99 20.48 5.34
C ILE A 8 -21.18 20.43 4.04
N ARG A 9 -21.14 21.51 3.25
CA ARG A 9 -20.33 21.60 2.04
C ARG A 9 -18.82 21.67 2.31
N ASP A 10 -18.41 22.27 3.42
CA ASP A 10 -16.98 22.36 3.78
C ASP A 10 -16.41 21.04 4.33
N ARG A 11 -17.23 20.09 4.77
CA ARG A 11 -16.75 18.75 5.17
C ARG A 11 -16.51 17.83 3.98
N ASP A 12 -17.17 18.05 2.86
CA ASP A 12 -17.04 17.21 1.65
C ASP A 12 -15.85 17.61 0.76
N ASN A 13 -15.18 18.72 1.06
CA ASN A 13 -14.09 19.26 0.23
C ASN A 13 -12.69 19.05 0.87
N LYS A 14 -12.53 18.13 1.83
CA LYS A 14 -11.21 17.74 2.33
C LYS A 14 -10.59 16.78 1.31
N MET A 15 -9.48 17.18 0.71
CA MET A 15 -8.68 16.35 -0.18
C MET A 15 -8.44 14.98 0.46
N LYS A 16 -8.83 13.93 -0.23
CA LYS A 16 -8.74 12.56 0.29
C LYS A 16 -7.45 11.92 -0.18
N ARG A 17 -6.64 11.47 0.77
CA ARG A 17 -5.43 10.70 0.50
C ARG A 17 -5.47 9.41 1.29
N ILE A 18 -5.33 8.29 0.60
CA ILE A 18 -5.32 6.95 1.23
C ILE A 18 -4.04 6.26 0.82
N PHE A 19 -3.31 5.73 1.81
CA PHE A 19 -2.11 4.93 1.60
C PHE A 19 -2.41 3.48 1.97
N LEU A 20 -2.37 2.60 0.96
CA LEU A 20 -2.64 1.18 1.12
C LEU A 20 -1.32 0.41 1.22
N MET A 21 -1.11 -0.26 2.32
CA MET A 21 0.12 -0.99 2.61
C MET A 21 -0.11 -2.46 2.96
N GLY A 22 0.93 -3.24 2.91
CA GLY A 22 0.93 -4.66 3.21
C GLY A 22 2.02 -5.40 2.46
N TYR A 23 2.21 -6.66 2.82
CA TYR A 23 3.22 -7.51 2.20
C TYR A 23 2.90 -7.78 0.72
N MET A 24 3.91 -8.23 -0.05
CA MET A 24 3.64 -8.71 -1.41
C MET A 24 2.62 -9.87 -1.37
N GLY A 25 1.67 -9.89 -2.28
CA GLY A 25 0.58 -10.88 -2.27
C GLY A 25 -0.61 -10.55 -1.36
N ALA A 26 -0.56 -9.46 -0.59
CA ALA A 26 -1.68 -9.05 0.27
C ALA A 26 -2.92 -8.55 -0.50
N GLY A 27 -2.81 -8.30 -1.83
CA GLY A 27 -3.93 -7.85 -2.65
C GLY A 27 -4.07 -6.34 -2.80
N LYS A 28 -3.04 -5.57 -2.46
CA LYS A 28 -3.06 -4.09 -2.52
C LYS A 28 -3.57 -3.52 -3.83
N THR A 29 -3.08 -4.00 -4.96
CA THR A 29 -3.47 -3.48 -6.29
C THR A 29 -4.95 -3.76 -6.58
N THR A 30 -5.44 -4.95 -6.26
CA THR A 30 -6.85 -5.33 -6.48
C THR A 30 -7.78 -4.52 -5.58
N VAL A 31 -7.49 -4.46 -4.29
CA VAL A 31 -8.25 -3.69 -3.31
C VAL A 31 -8.19 -2.20 -3.64
N GLY A 32 -6.99 -1.69 -3.93
CA GLY A 32 -6.78 -0.29 -4.25
C GLY A 32 -7.59 0.19 -5.45
N LYS A 33 -7.64 -0.60 -6.54
CA LYS A 33 -8.45 -0.28 -7.72
C LYS A 33 -9.96 -0.28 -7.43
N LYS A 34 -10.45 -1.21 -6.61
CA LYS A 34 -11.87 -1.25 -6.21
C LYS A 34 -12.20 -0.06 -5.30
N LEU A 35 -11.39 0.17 -4.28
CA LEU A 35 -11.59 1.22 -3.30
C LEU A 35 -11.49 2.62 -3.93
N SER A 36 -10.51 2.85 -4.82
CA SER A 36 -10.36 4.12 -5.53
C SER A 36 -11.58 4.42 -6.40
N LYS A 37 -12.10 3.41 -7.10
CA LYS A 37 -13.32 3.56 -7.91
C LYS A 37 -14.53 3.93 -7.05
N GLN A 38 -14.71 3.28 -5.89
CA GLN A 38 -15.83 3.52 -5.00
C GLN A 38 -15.78 4.91 -4.34
N LEU A 39 -14.58 5.37 -4.00
CA LEU A 39 -14.34 6.69 -3.39
C LEU A 39 -14.13 7.81 -4.41
N ASN A 40 -14.15 7.51 -5.71
CA ASN A 40 -13.86 8.45 -6.80
C ASN A 40 -12.46 9.09 -6.65
N LEU A 41 -11.45 8.26 -6.33
CA LEU A 41 -10.05 8.66 -6.21
C LEU A 41 -9.21 8.18 -7.39
N SER A 42 -8.14 8.90 -7.70
CA SER A 42 -7.11 8.42 -8.63
C SER A 42 -6.31 7.30 -7.99
N PHE A 43 -6.16 6.15 -8.67
CA PHE A 43 -5.32 5.04 -8.19
C PHE A 43 -3.89 5.18 -8.69
N ILE A 44 -2.94 5.16 -7.77
CA ILE A 44 -1.50 5.15 -8.07
C ILE A 44 -0.85 3.93 -7.39
N ASP A 45 -0.17 3.10 -8.19
CA ASP A 45 0.78 2.12 -7.67
C ASP A 45 2.16 2.78 -7.64
N LEU A 46 2.77 2.88 -6.46
CA LEU A 46 4.02 3.62 -6.27
C LEU A 46 5.18 3.00 -7.04
N ASP A 47 5.25 1.65 -7.12
CA ASP A 47 6.30 0.96 -7.87
C ASP A 47 6.19 1.31 -9.36
N TYR A 48 5.00 1.22 -9.95
CA TYR A 48 4.77 1.64 -11.34
C TYR A 48 5.01 3.12 -11.57
N TYR A 49 4.69 3.96 -10.61
CA TYR A 49 4.97 5.40 -10.70
C TYR A 49 6.48 5.66 -10.78
N ILE A 50 7.27 5.00 -9.93
CA ILE A 50 8.73 5.07 -9.95
C ILE A 50 9.27 4.58 -11.30
N GLU A 51 8.81 3.43 -11.77
CA GLU A 51 9.24 2.86 -13.06
C GLU A 51 8.96 3.81 -14.23
N GLY A 52 7.78 4.43 -14.23
CA GLY A 52 7.41 5.41 -15.24
C GLY A 52 8.27 6.68 -15.20
N ARG A 53 8.61 7.17 -14.01
CA ARG A 53 9.46 8.38 -13.83
C ARG A 53 10.90 8.16 -14.21
N TYR A 54 11.44 6.97 -13.97
CA TYR A 54 12.84 6.63 -14.21
C TYR A 54 13.06 5.86 -15.51
N HIS A 55 11.99 5.45 -16.21
CA HIS A 55 12.04 4.60 -17.40
C HIS A 55 12.86 3.33 -17.20
N LYS A 56 12.78 2.75 -15.99
CA LYS A 56 13.49 1.56 -15.56
C LYS A 56 12.64 0.74 -14.60
N GLU A 57 12.75 -0.57 -14.67
CA GLU A 57 12.14 -1.46 -13.70
C GLU A 57 12.77 -1.26 -12.30
N ILE A 58 12.00 -1.50 -11.23
CA ILE A 58 12.51 -1.45 -9.86
C ILE A 58 13.75 -2.29 -9.68
N ARG A 59 13.77 -3.50 -10.25
CA ARG A 59 14.92 -4.41 -10.23
C ARG A 59 16.19 -3.78 -10.82
N GLN A 60 16.07 -3.05 -11.92
CA GLN A 60 17.19 -2.36 -12.55
C GLN A 60 17.70 -1.21 -11.68
N LEU A 61 16.81 -0.45 -11.06
CA LEU A 61 17.18 0.62 -10.13
C LEU A 61 17.97 0.08 -8.94
N PHE A 62 17.53 -1.06 -8.35
CA PHE A 62 18.27 -1.73 -7.29
C PHE A 62 19.66 -2.20 -7.75
N ALA A 63 19.76 -2.84 -8.93
CA ALA A 63 21.02 -3.36 -9.45
C ALA A 63 22.02 -2.25 -9.77
N GLU A 64 21.56 -1.12 -10.32
CA GLU A 64 22.41 -0.02 -10.73
C GLU A 64 22.82 0.91 -9.59
N ARG A 65 21.93 1.14 -8.63
CA ARG A 65 22.09 2.18 -7.60
C ARG A 65 22.23 1.67 -6.18
N GLY A 66 21.89 0.42 -5.94
CA GLY A 66 21.84 -0.18 -4.61
C GLY A 66 20.54 0.16 -3.84
N GLU A 67 20.39 -0.49 -2.69
CA GLU A 67 19.18 -0.36 -1.89
C GLU A 67 19.01 1.06 -1.34
N ASP A 68 20.03 1.63 -0.73
CA ASP A 68 19.94 2.95 -0.07
C ASP A 68 19.51 4.04 -1.06
N ALA A 69 20.11 4.09 -2.24
CA ALA A 69 19.73 5.04 -3.27
C ALA A 69 18.32 4.79 -3.82
N PHE A 70 17.89 3.54 -3.90
CA PHE A 70 16.50 3.23 -4.26
C PHE A 70 15.52 3.71 -3.18
N ARG A 71 15.83 3.54 -1.90
CA ARG A 71 14.98 4.03 -0.80
C ARG A 71 14.83 5.55 -0.79
N ASP A 72 15.88 6.27 -1.15
CA ASP A 72 15.80 7.73 -1.36
C ASP A 72 14.88 8.11 -2.53
N ILE A 73 14.94 7.36 -3.63
CA ILE A 73 14.03 7.53 -4.77
C ILE A 73 12.59 7.26 -4.32
N GLU A 74 12.36 6.13 -3.67
CA GLU A 74 11.04 5.71 -3.19
C GLU A 74 10.41 6.77 -2.27
N ARG A 75 11.19 7.29 -1.30
CA ARG A 75 10.74 8.38 -0.42
C ARG A 75 10.36 9.63 -1.19
N ARG A 76 11.19 10.09 -2.12
CA ARG A 76 10.89 11.28 -2.94
C ARG A 76 9.62 11.09 -3.77
N MET A 77 9.44 9.92 -4.37
CA MET A 77 8.25 9.63 -5.17
C MET A 77 7.00 9.49 -4.29
N LEU A 78 7.12 8.93 -3.10
CA LEU A 78 6.04 8.91 -2.11
C LEU A 78 5.58 10.33 -1.76
N HIS A 79 6.50 11.24 -1.47
CA HIS A 79 6.18 12.64 -1.19
C HIS A 79 5.55 13.34 -2.40
N GLU A 80 6.01 13.05 -3.62
CA GLU A 80 5.44 13.61 -4.85
C GLU A 80 3.99 13.16 -5.04
N VAL A 81 3.69 11.85 -4.96
CA VAL A 81 2.32 11.36 -5.14
C VAL A 81 1.39 11.77 -3.99
N ALA A 82 1.92 11.95 -2.79
CA ALA A 82 1.16 12.45 -1.65
C ALA A 82 0.77 13.93 -1.79
N SER A 83 1.38 14.68 -2.70
CA SER A 83 0.96 16.05 -3.01
C SER A 83 -0.26 16.11 -3.94
N PHE A 84 -0.63 15.02 -4.57
CA PHE A 84 -1.78 14.96 -5.46
C PHE A 84 -3.10 15.01 -4.67
N GLU A 85 -4.13 15.52 -5.31
CA GLU A 85 -5.48 15.60 -4.76
C GLU A 85 -6.25 14.31 -5.05
N ASP A 86 -7.10 13.89 -4.12
CA ASP A 86 -8.03 12.77 -4.29
C ASP A 86 -7.36 11.50 -4.84
N VAL A 87 -6.37 11.01 -4.10
CA VAL A 87 -5.52 9.89 -4.51
C VAL A 87 -5.54 8.73 -3.52
N LEU A 88 -5.52 7.51 -4.07
CA LEU A 88 -5.20 6.28 -3.34
C LEU A 88 -3.87 5.74 -3.85
N VAL A 89 -2.89 5.68 -2.97
CA VAL A 89 -1.54 5.20 -3.24
C VAL A 89 -1.37 3.79 -2.70
N SER A 90 -1.12 2.82 -3.58
CA SER A 90 -0.65 1.49 -3.20
C SER A 90 0.87 1.53 -3.05
N THR A 91 1.37 1.34 -1.84
CA THR A 91 2.82 1.42 -1.56
C THR A 91 3.54 0.12 -1.91
N GLY A 92 4.84 0.20 -2.16
CA GLY A 92 5.71 -0.97 -2.13
C GLY A 92 5.72 -1.64 -0.76
N GLY A 93 5.98 -2.95 -0.70
CA GLY A 93 5.97 -3.67 0.58
C GLY A 93 7.03 -3.19 1.57
N GLY A 94 8.11 -2.61 1.12
CA GLY A 94 9.17 -2.04 1.97
C GLY A 94 8.98 -0.56 2.31
N THR A 95 8.19 0.17 1.54
CA THR A 95 8.04 1.63 1.67
C THR A 95 7.79 2.11 3.11
N PRO A 96 6.87 1.50 3.90
CA PRO A 96 6.61 1.94 5.27
C PRO A 96 7.76 1.73 6.25
N CYS A 97 8.74 0.89 5.89
CA CYS A 97 9.79 0.44 6.80
C CYS A 97 11.05 1.31 6.78
N PHE A 98 11.11 2.32 5.93
CA PHE A 98 12.30 3.14 5.74
C PHE A 98 12.03 4.60 6.08
N PHE A 99 13.05 5.27 6.62
CA PHE A 99 12.98 6.67 7.03
C PHE A 99 11.77 6.94 7.95
N ASP A 100 11.16 8.08 7.77
CA ASP A 100 9.92 8.54 8.40
C ASP A 100 8.67 8.30 7.54
N ASN A 101 8.76 7.40 6.54
CA ASN A 101 7.68 7.20 5.57
C ASN A 101 6.35 6.85 6.23
N MET A 102 6.37 6.04 7.30
CA MET A 102 5.13 5.65 7.99
C MET A 102 4.48 6.83 8.72
N GLU A 103 5.29 7.62 9.43
CA GLU A 103 4.84 8.84 10.10
C GLU A 103 4.31 9.85 9.08
N PHE A 104 5.07 10.10 8.01
CA PHE A 104 4.65 10.97 6.91
C PHE A 104 3.31 10.54 6.31
N MET A 105 3.09 9.26 6.02
CA MET A 105 1.83 8.79 5.46
C MET A 105 0.66 8.97 6.43
N ASN A 106 0.87 8.74 7.73
CA ASN A 106 -0.13 8.98 8.77
C ASN A 106 -0.53 10.45 8.92
N GLU A 107 0.41 11.37 8.69
CA GLU A 107 0.14 12.80 8.70
C GLU A 107 -0.52 13.29 7.40
N ALA A 108 -0.10 12.73 6.26
CA ALA A 108 -0.56 13.16 4.95
C ALA A 108 -1.98 12.65 4.58
N GLY A 109 -2.44 11.57 5.19
CA GLY A 109 -3.73 10.98 4.86
C GLY A 109 -4.09 9.76 5.71
N THR A 110 -5.05 8.99 5.25
CA THR A 110 -5.50 7.77 5.91
C THR A 110 -4.65 6.58 5.49
N THR A 111 -4.09 5.86 6.44
CA THR A 111 -3.29 4.65 6.17
C THR A 111 -4.08 3.39 6.46
N VAL A 112 -4.01 2.44 5.52
CA VAL A 112 -4.73 1.16 5.59
C VAL A 112 -3.74 0.01 5.41
N TYR A 113 -3.61 -0.83 6.41
CA TYR A 113 -2.81 -2.05 6.36
C TYR A 113 -3.67 -3.26 6.02
N LEU A 114 -3.39 -3.93 4.91
CA LEU A 114 -3.98 -5.22 4.55
C LEU A 114 -3.18 -6.33 5.23
N LYS A 115 -3.70 -6.84 6.34
CA LYS A 115 -3.07 -7.89 7.13
C LYS A 115 -3.46 -9.25 6.58
N VAL A 116 -2.45 -10.09 6.28
CA VAL A 116 -2.62 -11.46 5.80
C VAL A 116 -1.63 -12.35 6.54
N SER A 117 -2.02 -13.57 6.86
CA SER A 117 -1.15 -14.54 7.53
C SER A 117 0.00 -15.01 6.63
N VAL A 118 1.06 -15.52 7.24
CA VAL A 118 2.21 -16.10 6.52
C VAL A 118 1.76 -17.26 5.64
N ASP A 119 0.88 -18.12 6.13
CA ASP A 119 0.38 -19.28 5.38
C ASP A 119 -0.38 -18.87 4.14
N GLU A 120 -1.30 -17.90 4.26
CA GLU A 120 -2.07 -17.42 3.12
C GLU A 120 -1.19 -16.64 2.13
N LEU A 121 -0.25 -15.82 2.62
CA LEU A 121 0.74 -15.16 1.75
C LEU A 121 1.57 -16.18 0.97
N ALA A 122 2.02 -17.26 1.63
CA ALA A 122 2.76 -18.32 0.97
C ALA A 122 1.91 -19.00 -0.12
N ASN A 123 0.65 -19.32 0.16
CA ASN A 123 -0.26 -19.89 -0.82
C ASN A 123 -0.44 -18.99 -2.05
N ARG A 124 -0.71 -17.70 -1.84
CA ARG A 124 -0.87 -16.72 -2.93
C ARG A 124 0.40 -16.54 -3.75
N LEU A 125 1.56 -16.52 -3.10
CA LEU A 125 2.85 -16.29 -3.75
C LEU A 125 3.36 -17.55 -4.46
N GLU A 126 3.01 -18.76 -3.99
CA GLU A 126 3.32 -20.02 -4.68
C GLU A 126 2.74 -20.03 -6.10
N VAL A 127 1.48 -19.56 -6.24
CA VAL A 127 0.80 -19.45 -7.56
C VAL A 127 1.45 -18.37 -8.44
N CYS A 128 2.03 -17.33 -7.87
CA CYS A 128 2.56 -16.17 -8.59
C CYS A 128 4.09 -16.21 -8.81
N LYS A 129 4.76 -17.32 -8.53
CA LYS A 129 6.24 -17.43 -8.60
C LYS A 129 6.84 -17.04 -9.94
N GLN A 130 6.19 -17.39 -11.04
CA GLN A 130 6.69 -17.12 -12.39
C GLN A 130 6.87 -15.63 -12.69
N THR A 131 6.12 -14.79 -12.00
CA THR A 131 6.13 -13.33 -12.21
C THR A 131 7.04 -12.57 -11.23
N ARG A 132 7.67 -13.28 -10.25
CA ARG A 132 8.43 -12.64 -9.18
C ARG A 132 9.81 -13.28 -8.98
N PRO A 133 10.89 -12.70 -9.56
CA PRO A 133 12.24 -13.25 -9.51
C PRO A 133 12.76 -13.57 -8.10
N VAL A 134 12.40 -12.77 -7.10
CA VAL A 134 12.83 -12.96 -5.69
C VAL A 134 12.32 -14.26 -5.09
N LEU A 135 11.27 -14.85 -5.66
CA LEU A 135 10.61 -16.06 -5.15
C LEU A 135 10.94 -17.32 -5.97
N GLN A 136 11.58 -17.18 -7.15
CA GLN A 136 11.76 -18.28 -8.11
C GLN A 136 12.50 -19.50 -7.56
N ASN A 137 13.38 -19.28 -6.57
CA ASN A 137 14.23 -20.35 -6.01
C ASN A 137 13.74 -20.86 -4.63
N ARG A 138 12.55 -20.45 -4.18
CA ARG A 138 12.01 -20.84 -2.87
C ARG A 138 10.66 -21.52 -3.01
N SER A 139 10.43 -22.58 -2.22
CA SER A 139 9.17 -23.33 -2.24
C SER A 139 8.84 -23.90 -0.86
N GLY A 140 7.56 -24.21 -0.63
CA GLY A 140 7.10 -24.86 0.58
C GLY A 140 7.53 -24.14 1.85
N GLU A 141 8.16 -24.87 2.77
CA GLU A 141 8.59 -24.35 4.09
C GLU A 141 9.66 -23.25 3.98
N GLU A 142 10.55 -23.33 2.99
CA GLU A 142 11.57 -22.28 2.78
C GLU A 142 10.93 -20.96 2.39
N LEU A 143 9.89 -20.99 1.55
CA LEU A 143 9.13 -19.79 1.19
C LEU A 143 8.38 -19.22 2.41
N LYS A 144 7.75 -20.09 3.20
CA LYS A 144 7.05 -19.67 4.44
C LYS A 144 7.99 -19.01 5.42
N GLN A 145 9.17 -19.60 5.65
CA GLN A 145 10.18 -19.05 6.56
C GLN A 145 10.68 -17.69 6.06
N PHE A 146 10.95 -17.56 4.77
CA PHE A 146 11.34 -16.31 4.17
C PHE A 146 10.29 -15.21 4.36
N ILE A 147 9.01 -15.54 4.14
CA ILE A 147 7.90 -14.61 4.35
C ILE A 147 7.79 -14.25 5.84
N ALA A 148 7.87 -15.24 6.73
CA ALA A 148 7.77 -15.05 8.17
C ALA A 148 8.85 -14.09 8.70
N ASP A 149 10.10 -14.27 8.28
CA ASP A 149 11.23 -13.44 8.70
C ASP A 149 11.06 -11.99 8.21
N ASN A 150 10.71 -11.83 6.92
CA ASN A 150 10.48 -10.50 6.35
C ASN A 150 9.28 -9.81 6.99
N LEU A 151 8.18 -10.53 7.21
CA LEU A 151 6.98 -9.98 7.81
C LEU A 151 7.21 -9.59 9.27
N ALA A 152 7.97 -10.38 10.04
CA ALA A 152 8.35 -10.05 11.40
C ALA A 152 9.08 -8.71 11.49
N ASN A 153 10.00 -8.45 10.56
CA ASN A 153 10.72 -7.18 10.48
C ASN A 153 9.85 -6.00 10.07
N ARG A 154 8.83 -6.22 9.22
CA ARG A 154 7.97 -5.17 8.66
C ARG A 154 6.72 -4.88 9.48
N ARG A 155 6.23 -5.88 10.24
CA ARG A 155 5.00 -5.77 11.03
C ARG A 155 4.97 -4.57 11.97
N PRO A 156 6.04 -4.23 12.73
CA PRO A 156 6.02 -3.07 13.61
C PRO A 156 5.72 -1.74 12.89
N PHE A 157 6.07 -1.65 11.60
CA PHE A 157 5.74 -0.48 10.77
C PHE A 157 4.30 -0.56 10.26
N TYR A 158 3.89 -1.71 9.72
CA TYR A 158 2.55 -1.89 9.19
C TYR A 158 1.45 -1.69 10.25
N GLU A 159 1.70 -2.12 11.49
CA GLU A 159 0.75 -2.00 12.60
C GLU A 159 0.59 -0.55 13.11
N GLN A 160 1.39 0.39 12.65
CA GLN A 160 1.20 1.82 12.89
C GLN A 160 0.14 2.45 11.98
N ALA A 161 -0.41 1.70 11.04
CA ALA A 161 -1.50 2.16 10.19
C ALA A 161 -2.75 2.51 11.02
N GLN A 162 -3.46 3.55 10.62
CA GLN A 162 -4.69 4.00 11.30
C GLN A 162 -5.81 2.95 11.18
N ILE A 163 -5.83 2.21 10.07
CA ILE A 163 -6.79 1.12 9.84
C ILE A 163 -6.00 -0.15 9.57
N VAL A 164 -6.23 -1.18 10.38
CA VAL A 164 -5.71 -2.54 10.14
C VAL A 164 -6.88 -3.41 9.71
N PHE A 165 -6.87 -3.88 8.47
CA PHE A 165 -7.92 -4.69 7.90
C PHE A 165 -7.43 -6.13 7.68
N ASP A 166 -8.21 -7.10 8.17
CA ASP A 166 -7.95 -8.53 7.94
C ASP A 166 -8.31 -8.89 6.50
N ALA A 167 -7.29 -9.19 5.69
CA ALA A 167 -7.41 -9.52 4.28
C ALA A 167 -7.09 -11.00 4.00
N GLU A 168 -7.30 -11.86 4.99
CA GLU A 168 -7.04 -13.31 4.92
C GLU A 168 -7.88 -13.98 3.83
N GLN A 169 -9.11 -13.56 3.66
CA GLN A 169 -10.00 -14.05 2.61
C GLN A 169 -9.99 -13.10 1.40
N MET A 170 -10.45 -13.60 0.26
CA MET A 170 -10.67 -12.73 -0.90
C MET A 170 -11.67 -11.62 -0.53
N MET A 171 -11.26 -10.38 -0.78
CA MET A 171 -12.08 -9.21 -0.45
C MET A 171 -13.40 -9.22 -1.21
N THR A 172 -14.49 -9.25 -0.44
CA THR A 172 -15.85 -9.10 -0.93
C THR A 172 -16.19 -7.61 -1.16
N GLU A 173 -17.32 -7.33 -1.79
CA GLU A 173 -17.81 -5.96 -1.90
C GLU A 173 -18.12 -5.35 -0.52
N GLN A 174 -18.58 -6.18 0.42
CA GLN A 174 -18.84 -5.76 1.79
C GLN A 174 -17.57 -5.34 2.53
N ASP A 175 -16.45 -6.04 2.30
CA ASP A 175 -15.16 -5.68 2.89
C ASP A 175 -14.65 -4.34 2.34
N ILE A 176 -14.79 -4.13 1.04
CA ILE A 176 -14.47 -2.84 0.40
C ILE A 176 -15.34 -1.72 0.97
N GLN A 177 -16.63 -1.96 1.17
CA GLN A 177 -17.53 -0.98 1.79
C GLN A 177 -17.08 -0.67 3.22
N THR A 178 -16.72 -1.67 4.01
CA THR A 178 -16.22 -1.49 5.37
C THR A 178 -14.96 -0.60 5.41
N ILE A 179 -13.99 -0.86 4.53
CA ILE A 179 -12.77 -0.02 4.44
C ILE A 179 -13.15 1.40 4.00
N THR A 180 -14.09 1.53 3.05
CA THR A 180 -14.60 2.83 2.59
C THR A 180 -15.16 3.64 3.76
N ASP A 181 -16.05 3.04 4.54
CA ASP A 181 -16.70 3.69 5.67
C ASP A 181 -15.68 4.11 6.74
N LEU A 182 -14.72 3.24 7.06
CA LEU A 182 -13.63 3.56 7.99
C LEU A 182 -12.73 4.69 7.47
N SER A 183 -12.44 4.71 6.17
CA SER A 183 -11.61 5.75 5.56
C SER A 183 -12.29 7.12 5.47
N LEU A 184 -13.60 7.19 5.65
CA LEU A 184 -14.36 8.45 5.69
C LEU A 184 -14.43 9.05 7.09
N ILE A 185 -14.15 8.26 8.13
CA ILE A 185 -14.19 8.68 9.53
C ILE A 185 -12.87 9.33 9.96
N HIS A 186 -11.75 8.92 9.37
CA HIS A 186 -10.38 9.41 9.61
C HIS A 186 -9.97 10.46 8.59
#